data_ee9fb2201ac053247b780b5d4a804a86
#
_entry.id   ee9fb2201ac053247b780b5d4a804a86
#
_cell.length_a   1.000
_cell.length_b   1.000
_cell.length_c   1.000
_cell.angle_alpha   90.00
_cell.angle_beta   90.00
_cell.angle_gamma   90.00
#
_symmetry.space_group_name_H-M   'P 1'
#
loop_
_entity.id
_entity.type
_entity.pdbx_description
1 polymer ?
#
loop_
_entity_poly.entity_id
_entity_poly.type
_entity_poly.pdbx_seq_one_letter_code
_entity_poly.pdbx_strand_id
1 'polypeptide(L)'
;MNKLFKNISIGFESIKSNFTRVFLTSIGLTIGIFTVSIVTAAVSSIDKEFAKSIQSIGNDKIYVGRMPWSFEFDWWNYRNRPEIKEEQLEYINQYSEFITQSSMKQNYWTRASYENKASWLQMNGVYPNYGEMLTGTKVVNGRFFSENEWKLQRRVIIVGGSVREGFFEGKNPLGKKIRLGGVSFEIIGELEKTGSFTPTGSLDQVIIMPSTTFQRILTRWTWNEFVLQTSPDNINKAKEEVRLIMRVARKLKPEQEDNFAVNSADAFTKQFNQMKIAIAGMGLLVTGISLIVSGI
;
A
#
# COMPACT_ATOMS: atom_id res chain seq x y z
N MET A 1 -48.70 28.07 32.85
CA MET A 1 -48.85 27.49 31.50
C MET A 1 -49.01 28.55 30.42
N ASN A 2 -49.73 29.65 30.62
CA ASN A 2 -49.96 30.68 29.57
C ASN A 2 -48.73 31.49 29.09
N LYS A 3 -47.70 31.70 29.88
CA LYS A 3 -46.50 32.48 29.49
C LYS A 3 -45.63 31.71 28.48
N LEU A 4 -45.50 30.39 28.63
CA LEU A 4 -44.76 29.54 27.71
C LEU A 4 -45.38 29.49 26.32
N PHE A 5 -46.70 29.29 26.26
CA PHE A 5 -47.45 29.28 24.99
C PHE A 5 -47.36 30.64 24.27
N LYS A 6 -47.44 31.76 25.01
CA LYS A 6 -47.31 33.09 24.45
C LYS A 6 -45.93 33.38 23.91
N ASN A 7 -44.86 32.95 24.58
CA ASN A 7 -43.49 33.06 24.09
C ASN A 7 -43.24 32.20 22.85
N ILE A 8 -43.81 31.02 22.77
CA ILE A 8 -43.71 30.13 21.57
C ILE A 8 -44.41 30.79 20.37
N SER A 9 -45.64 31.36 20.58
CA SER A 9 -46.40 32.06 19.55
C SER A 9 -45.63 33.27 18.99
N ILE A 10 -45.03 34.10 19.85
CA ILE A 10 -44.21 35.24 19.45
C ILE A 10 -42.97 34.77 18.65
N GLY A 11 -42.33 33.68 19.05
CA GLY A 11 -41.22 33.07 18.32
C GLY A 11 -41.63 32.62 16.90
N PHE A 12 -42.79 32.00 16.75
CA PHE A 12 -43.32 31.59 15.45
C PHE A 12 -43.65 32.77 14.53
N GLU A 13 -44.25 33.83 15.07
CA GLU A 13 -44.54 35.05 14.32
C GLU A 13 -43.26 35.75 13.86
N SER A 14 -42.21 35.76 14.69
CA SER A 14 -40.90 36.31 14.34
C SER A 14 -40.20 35.52 13.20
N ILE A 15 -40.32 34.17 13.21
CA ILE A 15 -39.83 33.30 12.13
C ILE A 15 -40.61 33.58 10.85
N LYS A 16 -41.92 33.74 10.90
CA LYS A 16 -42.75 33.98 9.73
C LYS A 16 -42.50 35.35 9.13
N SER A 17 -42.25 36.37 9.92
CA SER A 17 -41.93 37.73 9.43
C SER A 17 -40.56 37.83 8.76
N ASN A 18 -39.58 36.92 9.13
CA ASN A 18 -38.23 36.91 8.59
C ASN A 18 -37.91 35.57 7.91
N PHE A 19 -38.88 34.95 7.24
CA PHE A 19 -38.77 33.59 6.70
C PHE A 19 -37.54 33.35 5.83
N THR A 20 -37.23 34.31 4.93
CA THR A 20 -36.08 34.20 4.02
C THR A 20 -34.74 34.12 4.79
N ARG A 21 -34.58 34.94 5.83
CA ARG A 21 -33.38 34.93 6.65
C ARG A 21 -33.26 33.63 7.44
N VAL A 22 -34.33 33.19 8.11
CA VAL A 22 -34.36 31.94 8.87
C VAL A 22 -34.09 30.74 7.96
N PHE A 23 -34.64 30.75 6.75
CA PHE A 23 -34.42 29.69 5.76
C PHE A 23 -32.96 29.64 5.29
N LEU A 24 -32.35 30.78 4.94
CA LEU A 24 -30.96 30.87 4.53
C LEU A 24 -29.99 30.45 5.65
N THR A 25 -30.23 30.92 6.89
CA THR A 25 -29.40 30.52 8.02
C THR A 25 -29.52 29.04 8.34
N SER A 26 -30.72 28.46 8.24
CA SER A 26 -30.96 27.04 8.46
C SER A 26 -30.25 26.17 7.40
N ILE A 27 -30.30 26.57 6.13
CA ILE A 27 -29.57 25.90 5.03
C ILE A 27 -28.06 25.98 5.28
N GLY A 28 -27.55 27.19 5.56
CA GLY A 28 -26.11 27.36 5.82
C GLY A 28 -25.60 26.50 6.97
N LEU A 29 -26.35 26.47 8.08
CA LEU A 29 -26.02 25.62 9.23
C LEU A 29 -26.09 24.12 8.88
N THR A 30 -27.12 23.73 8.12
CA THR A 30 -27.27 22.32 7.69
C THR A 30 -26.12 21.88 6.79
N ILE A 31 -25.73 22.72 5.81
CA ILE A 31 -24.58 22.46 4.93
C ILE A 31 -23.28 22.36 5.76
N GLY A 32 -23.10 23.28 6.73
CA GLY A 32 -21.92 23.27 7.59
C GLY A 32 -21.81 21.97 8.41
N ILE A 33 -22.87 21.55 9.09
CA ILE A 33 -22.90 20.31 9.89
C ILE A 33 -22.72 19.09 8.99
N PHE A 34 -23.38 19.04 7.84
CA PHE A 34 -23.29 17.94 6.90
C PHE A 34 -21.87 17.81 6.33
N THR A 35 -21.24 18.91 6.00
CA THR A 35 -19.84 18.93 5.51
C THR A 35 -18.88 18.38 6.56
N VAL A 36 -18.99 18.84 7.82
CA VAL A 36 -18.14 18.33 8.93
C VAL A 36 -18.37 16.82 9.11
N SER A 37 -19.60 16.37 9.07
CA SER A 37 -19.95 14.96 9.25
C SER A 37 -19.35 14.09 8.13
N ILE A 38 -19.46 14.53 6.87
CA ILE A 38 -18.87 13.82 5.72
C ILE A 38 -17.34 13.78 5.82
N VAL A 39 -16.71 14.93 6.10
CA VAL A 39 -15.26 15.00 6.21
C VAL A 39 -14.75 14.10 7.33
N THR A 40 -15.40 14.13 8.50
CA THR A 40 -15.02 13.27 9.63
C THR A 40 -15.19 11.79 9.30
N ALA A 41 -16.29 11.41 8.67
CA ALA A 41 -16.51 10.03 8.23
C ALA A 41 -15.49 9.57 7.17
N ALA A 42 -15.19 10.43 6.20
CA ALA A 42 -14.18 10.16 5.18
C ALA A 42 -12.80 9.96 5.79
N VAL A 43 -12.35 10.88 6.65
CA VAL A 43 -11.05 10.78 7.34
C VAL A 43 -10.98 9.50 8.18
N SER A 44 -12.02 9.17 8.93
CA SER A 44 -12.07 7.94 9.74
C SER A 44 -12.00 6.66 8.88
N SER A 45 -12.67 6.64 7.72
CA SER A 45 -12.61 5.51 6.79
C SER A 45 -11.22 5.35 6.18
N ILE A 46 -10.61 6.45 5.77
CA ILE A 46 -9.24 6.49 5.24
C ILE A 46 -8.24 6.03 6.31
N ASP A 47 -8.41 6.45 7.58
CA ASP A 47 -7.54 6.00 8.69
C ASP A 47 -7.57 4.48 8.87
N LYS A 48 -8.74 3.86 8.78
CA LYS A 48 -8.87 2.40 8.92
C LYS A 48 -8.18 1.64 7.78
N GLU A 49 -8.39 2.08 6.54
CA GLU A 49 -7.75 1.45 5.38
C GLU A 49 -6.23 1.67 5.38
N PHE A 50 -5.78 2.86 5.82
CA PHE A 50 -4.38 3.16 5.98
C PHE A 50 -3.72 2.29 7.06
N ALA A 51 -4.36 2.10 8.22
CA ALA A 51 -3.85 1.24 9.28
C ALA A 51 -3.63 -0.20 8.80
N LYS A 52 -4.56 -0.74 8.00
CA LYS A 52 -4.38 -2.06 7.35
C LYS A 52 -3.20 -2.07 6.40
N SER A 53 -3.04 -1.02 5.60
CA SER A 53 -1.93 -0.89 4.65
C SER A 53 -0.58 -0.85 5.37
N ILE A 54 -0.46 -0.07 6.45
CA ILE A 54 0.75 -0.03 7.29
C ILE A 54 1.02 -1.40 7.92
N GLN A 55 0.00 -2.08 8.41
CA GLN A 55 0.15 -3.42 8.96
C GLN A 55 0.65 -4.42 7.92
N SER A 56 0.24 -4.30 6.66
CA SER A 56 0.71 -5.18 5.58
C SER A 56 2.13 -4.85 5.10
N ILE A 57 2.57 -3.60 5.22
CA ILE A 57 3.96 -3.19 4.94
C ILE A 57 4.90 -3.74 6.02
N GLY A 58 4.47 -3.69 7.31
CA GLY A 58 5.27 -4.07 8.47
C GLY A 58 6.08 -2.89 9.03
N ASN A 59 6.05 -2.74 10.35
CA ASN A 59 6.83 -1.71 11.05
C ASN A 59 8.29 -2.13 11.28
N ASP A 60 8.61 -3.39 10.97
CA ASP A 60 9.89 -4.05 11.13
C ASP A 60 10.65 -4.20 9.80
N LYS A 61 10.19 -3.52 8.74
CA LYS A 61 10.72 -3.71 7.40
C LYS A 61 11.23 -2.44 6.74
N ILE A 62 12.32 -2.64 6.02
CA ILE A 62 12.96 -1.66 5.13
C ILE A 62 12.90 -2.20 3.71
N TYR A 63 12.59 -1.33 2.78
CA TYR A 63 12.50 -1.66 1.37
C TYR A 63 13.51 -0.81 0.60
N VAL A 64 14.45 -1.46 -0.09
CA VAL A 64 15.44 -0.77 -0.90
C VAL A 64 15.10 -0.94 -2.36
N GLY A 65 14.78 0.15 -3.01
CA GLY A 65 14.36 0.18 -4.40
C GLY A 65 14.99 1.33 -5.18
N ARG A 66 14.59 1.46 -6.45
CA ARG A 66 15.04 2.57 -7.29
C ARG A 66 14.35 3.89 -6.95
N MET A 67 13.10 3.82 -6.46
CA MET A 67 12.22 4.97 -6.28
C MET A 67 11.83 5.13 -4.81
N PRO A 68 11.77 6.36 -4.31
CA PRO A 68 11.15 6.63 -3.02
C PRO A 68 9.64 6.38 -3.11
N TRP A 69 9.05 5.91 -2.02
CA TRP A 69 7.61 5.84 -1.88
C TRP A 69 7.07 7.25 -1.64
N SER A 70 6.57 7.87 -2.70
CA SER A 70 6.01 9.21 -2.68
C SER A 70 4.67 9.22 -3.41
N PHE A 71 3.72 10.05 -2.94
CA PHE A 71 2.49 10.35 -3.67
C PHE A 71 2.72 11.35 -4.82
N GLU A 72 3.84 12.07 -4.78
CA GLU A 72 4.29 12.90 -5.90
C GLU A 72 4.85 11.97 -6.99
N PHE A 73 4.20 11.96 -8.13
CA PHE A 73 4.53 11.04 -9.22
C PHE A 73 5.68 11.59 -10.07
N ASP A 74 6.86 11.75 -9.47
CA ASP A 74 8.08 12.23 -10.10
C ASP A 74 8.87 11.12 -10.81
N TRP A 75 8.17 10.17 -11.44
CA TRP A 75 8.79 9.04 -12.12
C TRP A 75 9.93 9.44 -13.05
N TRP A 76 9.83 10.59 -13.71
CA TRP A 76 10.85 11.12 -14.62
C TRP A 76 12.21 11.30 -13.98
N ASN A 77 12.28 11.69 -12.71
CA ASN A 77 13.51 11.93 -11.98
C ASN A 77 14.24 10.63 -11.60
N TYR A 78 13.47 9.52 -11.50
CA TYR A 78 14.01 8.26 -10.99
C TYR A 78 14.16 7.17 -12.07
N ARG A 79 13.59 7.35 -13.27
CA ARG A 79 13.57 6.33 -14.33
C ARG A 79 14.96 5.88 -14.79
N ASN A 80 15.95 6.78 -14.73
CA ASN A 80 17.31 6.53 -15.18
C ASN A 80 18.23 5.99 -14.08
N ARG A 81 17.73 5.81 -12.84
CA ARG A 81 18.52 5.21 -11.76
C ARG A 81 18.89 3.77 -12.12
N PRO A 82 20.13 3.34 -11.83
CA PRO A 82 20.56 1.96 -12.06
C PRO A 82 19.67 0.95 -11.31
N GLU A 83 19.52 -0.23 -11.86
CA GLU A 83 18.77 -1.31 -11.21
C GLU A 83 19.42 -1.75 -9.90
N ILE A 84 18.57 -2.28 -9.01
CA ILE A 84 18.99 -2.95 -7.79
C ILE A 84 19.43 -4.36 -8.17
N LYS A 85 20.67 -4.73 -7.83
CA LYS A 85 21.28 -6.01 -8.19
C LYS A 85 21.48 -6.89 -6.96
N GLU A 86 21.40 -8.19 -7.14
CA GLU A 86 21.57 -9.20 -6.10
C GLU A 86 22.89 -9.07 -5.31
N GLU A 87 23.99 -8.74 -6.00
CA GLU A 87 25.31 -8.47 -5.40
C GLU A 87 25.23 -7.44 -4.25
N GLN A 88 24.35 -6.46 -4.36
CA GLN A 88 24.16 -5.43 -3.33
C GLN A 88 23.44 -5.97 -2.09
N LEU A 89 22.56 -6.98 -2.26
CA LEU A 89 21.93 -7.67 -1.15
C LEU A 89 22.97 -8.49 -0.37
N GLU A 90 23.91 -9.13 -1.06
CA GLU A 90 25.02 -9.84 -0.43
C GLU A 90 25.88 -8.90 0.43
N TYR A 91 26.15 -7.67 -0.05
CA TYR A 91 26.83 -6.65 0.75
C TYR A 91 26.04 -6.29 2.02
N ILE A 92 24.73 -6.12 1.93
CA ILE A 92 23.89 -5.84 3.09
C ILE A 92 23.97 -7.00 4.07
N ASN A 93 23.83 -8.24 3.59
CA ASN A 93 23.88 -9.44 4.44
C ASN A 93 25.24 -9.64 5.14
N GLN A 94 26.32 -9.19 4.49
CA GLN A 94 27.68 -9.34 5.04
C GLN A 94 28.02 -8.27 6.06
N TYR A 95 27.54 -7.04 5.90
CA TYR A 95 28.02 -5.88 6.66
C TYR A 95 26.98 -5.25 7.59
N SER A 96 25.70 -5.63 7.50
CA SER A 96 24.67 -5.07 8.37
C SER A 96 24.63 -5.78 9.72
N GLU A 97 24.59 -5.00 10.79
CA GLU A 97 24.40 -5.48 12.16
C GLU A 97 22.91 -5.53 12.57
N PHE A 98 22.07 -4.73 11.93
CA PHE A 98 20.66 -4.57 12.31
C PHE A 98 19.69 -5.39 11.47
N ILE A 99 20.11 -5.95 10.33
CA ILE A 99 19.23 -6.75 9.46
C ILE A 99 19.26 -8.21 9.90
N THR A 100 18.09 -8.74 10.24
CA THR A 100 17.92 -10.13 10.71
C THR A 100 17.56 -11.09 9.58
N GLN A 101 16.78 -10.63 8.61
CA GLN A 101 16.41 -11.38 7.40
C GLN A 101 16.37 -10.45 6.20
N SER A 102 16.69 -11.00 5.04
CA SER A 102 16.64 -10.27 3.78
C SER A 102 16.09 -11.13 2.67
N SER A 103 15.35 -10.53 1.75
CA SER A 103 14.88 -11.17 0.54
C SER A 103 14.89 -10.19 -0.61
N MET A 104 15.09 -10.70 -1.83
CA MET A 104 14.91 -9.92 -3.05
C MET A 104 13.53 -10.19 -3.61
N LYS A 105 12.81 -9.12 -3.92
CA LYS A 105 11.53 -9.13 -4.59
C LYS A 105 11.69 -8.52 -5.99
N GLN A 106 11.38 -9.29 -7.01
CA GLN A 106 11.35 -8.87 -8.41
C GLN A 106 9.89 -8.79 -8.83
N ASN A 107 9.46 -7.70 -9.40
CA ASN A 107 8.07 -7.56 -9.81
C ASN A 107 7.91 -7.21 -11.29
N TYR A 108 6.83 -7.73 -11.86
CA TYR A 108 6.43 -7.53 -13.24
C TYR A 108 4.91 -7.66 -13.39
N TRP A 109 4.31 -6.87 -14.26
CA TRP A 109 2.90 -7.00 -14.59
C TRP A 109 2.71 -7.89 -15.80
N THR A 110 1.87 -8.91 -15.67
CA THR A 110 1.59 -9.85 -16.74
C THR A 110 0.11 -10.13 -16.90
N ARG A 111 -0.27 -10.58 -18.09
CA ARG A 111 -1.62 -11.06 -18.32
C ARG A 111 -1.76 -12.48 -17.81
N ALA A 112 -2.60 -12.65 -16.80
CA ALA A 112 -3.01 -13.97 -16.31
C ALA A 112 -4.27 -14.43 -17.05
N SER A 113 -4.39 -15.74 -17.32
CA SER A 113 -5.59 -16.31 -17.93
C SER A 113 -5.89 -17.70 -17.35
N TYR A 114 -7.17 -17.94 -17.12
CA TYR A 114 -7.70 -19.22 -16.67
C TYR A 114 -9.07 -19.42 -17.33
N GLU A 115 -9.24 -20.52 -18.08
CA GLU A 115 -10.43 -20.76 -18.91
C GLU A 115 -10.76 -19.54 -19.79
N ASN A 116 -11.94 -18.98 -19.65
CA ASN A 116 -12.41 -17.83 -20.43
C ASN A 116 -12.14 -16.48 -19.74
N LYS A 117 -11.47 -16.48 -18.59
CA LYS A 117 -11.16 -15.26 -17.81
C LYS A 117 -9.71 -14.84 -18.02
N ALA A 118 -9.50 -13.54 -18.15
CA ALA A 118 -8.16 -12.95 -18.20
C ALA A 118 -8.14 -11.60 -17.48
N SER A 119 -7.03 -11.33 -16.78
CA SER A 119 -6.78 -10.06 -16.07
C SER A 119 -5.29 -9.76 -16.01
N TRP A 120 -4.95 -8.49 -15.78
CA TRP A 120 -3.58 -8.10 -15.47
C TRP A 120 -3.33 -8.32 -13.99
N LEU A 121 -2.26 -9.03 -13.65
CA LEU A 121 -1.84 -9.28 -12.28
C LEU A 121 -0.37 -8.95 -12.11
N GLN A 122 -0.03 -8.50 -10.90
CA GLN A 122 1.36 -8.32 -10.50
C GLN A 122 1.97 -9.67 -10.14
N MET A 123 3.10 -9.96 -10.71
CA MET A 123 3.87 -11.18 -10.52
C MET A 123 5.13 -10.85 -9.74
N ASN A 124 5.32 -11.48 -8.60
CA ASN A 124 6.47 -11.29 -7.72
C ASN A 124 7.33 -12.56 -7.67
N GLY A 125 8.56 -12.45 -8.14
CA GLY A 125 9.60 -13.45 -7.92
C GLY A 125 10.33 -13.18 -6.61
N VAL A 126 10.31 -14.14 -5.68
CA VAL A 126 10.88 -13.94 -4.33
C VAL A 126 11.72 -15.14 -3.90
N TYR A 127 12.52 -14.99 -2.84
CA TYR A 127 13.25 -16.06 -2.20
C TYR A 127 12.35 -16.90 -1.28
N PRO A 128 12.74 -18.14 -0.92
CA PRO A 128 11.94 -19.01 -0.06
C PRO A 128 11.62 -18.41 1.31
N ASN A 129 12.56 -17.70 1.93
CA ASN A 129 12.40 -17.06 3.23
C ASN A 129 11.39 -15.87 3.22
N TYR A 130 11.02 -15.38 2.04
CA TYR A 130 10.03 -14.30 1.94
C TYR A 130 8.67 -14.69 2.55
N GLY A 131 8.33 -15.98 2.57
CA GLY A 131 7.10 -16.48 3.19
C GLY A 131 7.03 -16.19 4.70
N GLU A 132 8.16 -16.27 5.39
CA GLU A 132 8.30 -15.96 6.83
C GLU A 132 8.30 -14.44 7.08
N MET A 133 8.74 -13.67 6.08
CA MET A 133 8.77 -12.21 6.13
C MET A 133 7.41 -11.57 5.78
N LEU A 134 6.40 -12.32 5.34
CA LEU A 134 5.07 -11.77 5.04
C LEU A 134 4.44 -11.20 6.31
N THR A 135 4.04 -9.93 6.26
CA THR A 135 3.37 -9.24 7.36
C THR A 135 1.96 -8.83 6.93
N GLY A 136 1.01 -8.90 7.85
CA GLY A 136 -0.39 -8.51 7.57
C GLY A 136 -1.16 -9.46 6.65
N THR A 137 -0.54 -10.55 6.20
CA THR A 137 -1.18 -11.64 5.47
C THR A 137 -0.48 -12.97 5.76
N LYS A 138 -1.16 -14.06 5.53
CA LYS A 138 -0.64 -15.43 5.69
C LYS A 138 -1.18 -16.33 4.59
N VAL A 139 -0.55 -17.48 4.39
CA VAL A 139 -1.09 -18.54 3.55
C VAL A 139 -2.25 -19.20 4.29
N VAL A 140 -3.47 -19.07 3.77
CA VAL A 140 -4.69 -19.62 4.39
C VAL A 140 -5.01 -21.01 3.88
N ASN A 141 -4.64 -21.31 2.63
CA ASN A 141 -4.83 -22.61 2.01
C ASN A 141 -3.53 -23.02 1.32
N GLY A 142 -3.14 -24.31 1.45
CA GLY A 142 -1.92 -24.82 0.85
C GLY A 142 -0.67 -24.43 1.62
N ARG A 143 0.43 -24.11 0.91
CA ARG A 143 1.74 -23.83 1.47
C ARG A 143 2.54 -22.84 0.64
N PHE A 144 3.60 -22.30 1.22
CA PHE A 144 4.64 -21.59 0.48
C PHE A 144 5.53 -22.59 -0.29
N PHE A 145 6.27 -22.13 -1.29
CA PHE A 145 7.20 -23.00 -2.02
C PHE A 145 8.47 -23.25 -1.19
N SER A 146 9.03 -24.44 -1.37
CA SER A 146 10.24 -24.89 -0.68
C SER A 146 11.51 -24.40 -1.37
N GLU A 147 12.64 -24.49 -0.66
CA GLU A 147 13.97 -24.21 -1.21
C GLU A 147 14.30 -25.12 -2.43
N ASN A 148 13.88 -26.38 -2.39
CA ASN A 148 14.05 -27.31 -3.51
C ASN A 148 13.25 -26.86 -4.74
N GLU A 149 12.02 -26.38 -4.56
CA GLU A 149 11.21 -25.85 -5.67
C GLU A 149 11.81 -24.57 -6.24
N TRP A 150 12.42 -23.76 -5.42
CA TRP A 150 13.17 -22.58 -5.83
C TRP A 150 14.44 -22.96 -6.61
N LYS A 151 15.29 -23.87 -6.10
CA LYS A 151 16.51 -24.35 -6.77
C LYS A 151 16.20 -25.04 -8.09
N LEU A 152 15.14 -25.86 -8.15
CA LEU A 152 14.72 -26.59 -9.33
C LEU A 152 13.88 -25.76 -10.31
N GLN A 153 13.69 -24.47 -10.04
CA GLN A 153 12.90 -23.56 -10.88
C GLN A 153 11.48 -24.12 -11.21
N ARG A 154 10.81 -24.67 -10.19
CA ARG A 154 9.48 -25.25 -10.37
C ARG A 154 8.45 -24.19 -10.73
N ARG A 155 7.53 -24.53 -11.63
CA ARG A 155 6.44 -23.65 -12.06
C ARG A 155 5.26 -23.71 -11.09
N VAL A 156 5.54 -23.31 -9.83
CA VAL A 156 4.56 -23.24 -8.75
C VAL A 156 4.33 -21.79 -8.35
N ILE A 157 3.10 -21.49 -7.93
CA ILE A 157 2.72 -20.14 -7.53
C ILE A 157 1.81 -20.12 -6.30
N ILE A 158 1.86 -19.01 -5.58
CA ILE A 158 0.90 -18.65 -4.54
C ILE A 158 0.09 -17.47 -5.07
N VAL A 159 -1.21 -17.50 -4.89
CA VAL A 159 -2.13 -16.47 -5.39
C VAL A 159 -2.71 -15.64 -4.25
N GLY A 160 -2.90 -14.34 -4.46
CA GLY A 160 -3.60 -13.45 -3.53
C GLY A 160 -5.10 -13.73 -3.49
N GLY A 161 -5.77 -13.36 -2.39
CA GLY A 161 -7.17 -13.68 -2.14
C GLY A 161 -8.14 -13.19 -3.21
N SER A 162 -7.92 -12.02 -3.81
CA SER A 162 -8.76 -11.50 -4.89
C SER A 162 -8.58 -12.27 -6.21
N VAL A 163 -7.44 -12.95 -6.41
CA VAL A 163 -7.22 -13.82 -7.58
C VAL A 163 -8.16 -15.02 -7.52
N ARG A 164 -8.38 -15.61 -6.31
CA ARG A 164 -9.37 -16.68 -6.12
C ARG A 164 -10.77 -16.23 -6.50
N GLU A 165 -11.19 -15.06 -6.03
CA GLU A 165 -12.53 -14.55 -6.34
C GLU A 165 -12.70 -14.28 -7.83
N GLY A 166 -11.74 -13.61 -8.46
CA GLY A 166 -11.81 -13.20 -9.86
C GLY A 166 -11.76 -14.37 -10.85
N PHE A 167 -10.84 -15.29 -10.67
CA PHE A 167 -10.62 -16.40 -11.60
C PHE A 167 -11.39 -17.68 -11.25
N PHE A 168 -11.57 -17.97 -9.95
CA PHE A 168 -12.10 -19.24 -9.49
C PHE A 168 -13.47 -19.13 -8.81
N GLU A 169 -14.12 -17.94 -8.85
CA GLU A 169 -15.47 -17.73 -8.29
C GLU A 169 -15.56 -18.13 -6.80
N GLY A 170 -14.48 -17.92 -6.05
CA GLY A 170 -14.39 -18.32 -4.65
C GLY A 170 -14.14 -19.82 -4.43
N LYS A 171 -14.08 -20.65 -5.48
CA LYS A 171 -13.75 -22.06 -5.36
C LYS A 171 -12.27 -22.28 -5.04
N ASN A 172 -11.93 -23.45 -4.50
CA ASN A 172 -10.53 -23.78 -4.17
C ASN A 172 -9.63 -23.74 -5.42
N PRO A 173 -8.58 -22.90 -5.45
CA PRO A 173 -7.67 -22.82 -6.58
C PRO A 173 -6.51 -23.81 -6.52
N LEU A 174 -6.28 -24.51 -5.41
CA LEU A 174 -5.12 -25.40 -5.21
C LEU A 174 -5.09 -26.52 -6.23
N GLY A 175 -3.91 -26.82 -6.75
CA GLY A 175 -3.66 -27.83 -7.79
C GLY A 175 -4.14 -27.45 -9.19
N LYS A 176 -4.85 -26.33 -9.34
CA LYS A 176 -5.25 -25.84 -10.68
C LYS A 176 -4.10 -25.12 -11.36
N LYS A 177 -4.17 -25.04 -12.69
CA LYS A 177 -3.13 -24.40 -13.50
C LYS A 177 -3.66 -23.11 -14.11
N ILE A 178 -2.97 -21.99 -13.84
CA ILE A 178 -3.22 -20.69 -14.45
C ILE A 178 -2.09 -20.35 -15.43
N ARG A 179 -2.39 -19.64 -16.51
CA ARG A 179 -1.40 -19.18 -17.49
C ARG A 179 -0.98 -17.75 -17.20
N LEU A 180 0.34 -17.51 -17.14
CA LEU A 180 0.97 -16.21 -16.96
C LEU A 180 1.86 -15.94 -18.16
N GLY A 181 1.55 -14.94 -18.96
CA GLY A 181 2.31 -14.64 -20.17
C GLY A 181 2.44 -15.82 -21.14
N GLY A 182 1.44 -16.73 -21.18
CA GLY A 182 1.45 -17.93 -22.01
C GLY A 182 2.03 -19.17 -21.35
N VAL A 183 2.72 -19.06 -20.21
CA VAL A 183 3.32 -20.18 -19.46
C VAL A 183 2.36 -20.66 -18.38
N SER A 184 2.20 -21.98 -18.23
CA SER A 184 1.31 -22.62 -17.24
C SER A 184 2.02 -22.82 -15.91
N PHE A 185 1.32 -22.47 -14.81
CA PHE A 185 1.79 -22.59 -13.42
C PHE A 185 0.76 -23.30 -12.56
N GLU A 186 1.23 -24.12 -11.64
CA GLU A 186 0.39 -24.81 -10.65
C GLU A 186 0.24 -23.93 -9.39
N ILE A 187 -0.99 -23.79 -8.91
CA ILE A 187 -1.29 -23.05 -7.68
C ILE A 187 -1.11 -24.00 -6.50
N ILE A 188 -0.15 -23.69 -5.61
CA ILE A 188 0.17 -24.46 -4.42
C ILE A 188 -0.22 -23.79 -3.12
N GLY A 189 -0.56 -22.51 -3.16
CA GLY A 189 -0.96 -21.73 -1.98
C GLY A 189 -1.85 -20.57 -2.33
N GLU A 190 -2.58 -20.10 -1.33
CA GLU A 190 -3.46 -18.94 -1.38
C GLU A 190 -3.19 -18.04 -0.16
N LEU A 191 -3.04 -16.75 -0.40
CA LEU A 191 -2.92 -15.74 0.67
C LEU A 191 -4.30 -15.30 1.17
N GLU A 192 -4.35 -14.94 2.44
CA GLU A 192 -5.51 -14.29 3.04
C GLU A 192 -5.82 -12.97 2.30
N LYS A 193 -7.11 -12.72 2.05
CA LYS A 193 -7.55 -11.44 1.50
C LYS A 193 -7.55 -10.38 2.60
N THR A 194 -6.73 -9.37 2.45
CA THR A 194 -6.54 -8.31 3.45
C THR A 194 -7.31 -7.04 3.12
N GLY A 195 -7.64 -6.82 1.86
CA GLY A 195 -8.21 -5.55 1.38
C GLY A 195 -7.22 -4.39 1.46
N SER A 196 -5.94 -4.66 1.76
CA SER A 196 -4.93 -3.62 1.93
C SER A 196 -4.33 -3.18 0.60
N PHE A 197 -4.01 -1.90 0.51
CA PHE A 197 -3.27 -1.30 -0.59
C PHE A 197 -1.93 -0.79 -0.08
N THR A 198 -0.83 -1.18 -0.74
CA THR A 198 0.51 -0.70 -0.41
C THR A 198 1.08 0.13 -1.56
N PRO A 199 2.12 0.95 -1.35
CA PRO A 199 2.80 1.69 -2.42
C PRO A 199 3.30 0.81 -3.56
N THR A 200 3.55 -0.47 -3.27
CA THR A 200 4.04 -1.46 -4.25
C THR A 200 2.94 -2.37 -4.82
N GLY A 201 1.68 -2.05 -4.57
CA GLY A 201 0.51 -2.80 -5.03
C GLY A 201 -0.24 -3.53 -3.90
N SER A 202 -1.32 -4.21 -4.24
CA SER A 202 -2.11 -5.00 -3.29
C SER A 202 -1.65 -6.46 -3.27
N LEU A 203 -1.42 -7.00 -2.07
CA LEU A 203 -1.15 -8.42 -1.89
C LEU A 203 -2.35 -9.32 -2.27
N ASP A 204 -3.53 -8.74 -2.39
CA ASP A 204 -4.73 -9.48 -2.79
C ASP A 204 -4.75 -9.81 -4.29
N GLN A 205 -4.07 -9.01 -5.11
CA GLN A 205 -4.00 -9.16 -6.58
C GLN A 205 -2.62 -9.60 -7.06
N VAL A 206 -1.84 -10.22 -6.20
CA VAL A 206 -0.47 -10.64 -6.51
C VAL A 206 -0.40 -12.13 -6.80
N ILE A 207 0.58 -12.48 -7.61
CA ILE A 207 1.05 -13.85 -7.79
C ILE A 207 2.50 -13.90 -7.29
N ILE A 208 2.77 -14.80 -6.35
CA ILE A 208 4.12 -15.02 -5.80
C ILE A 208 4.68 -16.31 -6.38
N MET A 209 5.92 -16.29 -6.82
CA MET A 209 6.64 -17.45 -7.38
C MET A 209 8.11 -17.46 -6.99
N PRO A 210 8.82 -18.59 -7.14
CA PRO A 210 10.27 -18.64 -6.96
C PRO A 210 10.99 -17.65 -7.89
N SER A 211 11.93 -16.85 -7.36
CA SER A 211 12.70 -15.85 -8.13
C SER A 211 13.47 -16.48 -9.27
N THR A 212 13.99 -17.68 -9.10
CA THR A 212 14.70 -18.45 -10.14
C THR A 212 13.78 -18.82 -11.29
N THR A 213 12.51 -19.17 -11.02
CA THR A 213 11.49 -19.42 -12.04
C THR A 213 11.09 -18.13 -12.74
N PHE A 214 10.95 -17.05 -11.97
CA PHE A 214 10.63 -15.71 -12.48
C PHE A 214 11.71 -15.24 -13.48
N GLN A 215 12.99 -15.29 -13.11
CA GLN A 215 14.13 -14.91 -13.95
C GLN A 215 14.23 -15.74 -15.23
N ARG A 216 13.93 -17.05 -15.16
CA ARG A 216 13.94 -17.94 -16.33
C ARG A 216 12.88 -17.58 -17.38
N ILE A 217 11.75 -17.03 -16.94
CA ILE A 217 10.61 -16.76 -17.83
C ILE A 217 10.68 -15.34 -18.38
N LEU A 218 11.19 -14.40 -17.57
CA LEU A 218 11.28 -12.99 -17.91
C LEU A 218 12.72 -12.62 -18.26
N THR A 219 12.96 -12.40 -19.54
CA THR A 219 14.20 -11.83 -20.07
C THR A 219 14.14 -10.30 -20.15
N ARG A 220 13.08 -9.69 -19.64
CA ARG A 220 12.77 -8.25 -19.76
C ARG A 220 13.03 -7.51 -18.45
N TRP A 221 12.96 -6.20 -18.54
CA TRP A 221 13.10 -5.24 -17.45
C TRP A 221 12.15 -5.58 -16.29
N THR A 222 12.70 -5.79 -15.11
CA THR A 222 11.98 -6.09 -13.87
C THR A 222 12.25 -4.99 -12.85
N TRP A 223 11.30 -4.76 -11.96
CA TRP A 223 11.51 -3.87 -10.83
C TRP A 223 12.02 -4.71 -9.66
N ASN A 224 13.28 -4.47 -9.30
CA ASN A 224 13.91 -5.16 -8.20
C ASN A 224 13.85 -4.31 -6.94
N GLU A 225 13.53 -4.94 -5.83
CA GLU A 225 13.44 -4.32 -4.51
C GLU A 225 13.96 -5.31 -3.46
N PHE A 226 14.78 -4.86 -2.52
CA PHE A 226 15.11 -5.66 -1.35
C PHE A 226 14.06 -5.45 -0.29
N VAL A 227 13.68 -6.53 0.37
CA VAL A 227 12.85 -6.53 1.57
C VAL A 227 13.75 -6.98 2.71
N LEU A 228 14.01 -6.09 3.65
CA LEU A 228 14.94 -6.29 4.76
C LEU A 228 14.15 -6.23 6.06
N GLN A 229 14.36 -7.19 6.96
CA GLN A 229 13.71 -7.22 8.25
C GLN A 229 14.68 -6.82 9.35
N THR A 230 14.20 -6.05 10.30
CA THR A 230 14.94 -5.58 11.47
C THR A 230 14.03 -5.56 12.70
N SER A 231 14.56 -5.30 13.87
CA SER A 231 13.73 -5.00 15.05
C SER A 231 13.04 -3.64 14.87
N PRO A 232 11.75 -3.49 15.24
CA PRO A 232 11.03 -2.21 15.20
C PRO A 232 11.78 -1.07 15.92
N ASP A 233 12.46 -1.37 17.03
CA ASP A 233 13.20 -0.38 17.81
C ASP A 233 14.47 0.12 17.08
N ASN A 234 14.97 -0.66 16.13
CA ASN A 234 16.18 -0.34 15.37
C ASN A 234 15.93 0.18 13.97
N ILE A 235 14.67 0.35 13.56
CA ILE A 235 14.30 0.69 12.17
C ILE A 235 15.07 1.91 11.62
N ASN A 236 15.23 2.97 12.41
CA ASN A 236 15.93 4.18 11.98
C ASN A 236 17.44 3.96 11.86
N LYS A 237 18.05 3.20 12.79
CA LYS A 237 19.48 2.85 12.74
C LYS A 237 19.76 1.94 11.55
N ALA A 238 18.93 0.93 11.34
CA ALA A 238 19.02 0.01 10.22
C ALA A 238 18.85 0.73 8.86
N LYS A 239 17.97 1.73 8.76
CA LYS A 239 17.82 2.54 7.54
C LYS A 239 19.10 3.29 7.18
N GLU A 240 19.71 3.97 8.16
CA GLU A 240 20.95 4.71 7.93
C GLU A 240 22.12 3.75 7.63
N GLU A 241 22.23 2.64 8.34
CA GLU A 241 23.22 1.61 8.05
C GLU A 241 23.08 1.04 6.64
N VAL A 242 21.89 0.60 6.26
CA VAL A 242 21.60 0.08 4.91
C VAL A 242 21.89 1.12 3.85
N ARG A 243 21.56 2.40 4.11
CA ARG A 243 21.90 3.50 3.21
C ARG A 243 23.41 3.61 2.97
N LEU A 244 24.21 3.58 4.05
CA LEU A 244 25.66 3.65 3.96
C LEU A 244 26.23 2.43 3.22
N ILE A 245 25.79 1.21 3.54
CA ILE A 245 26.21 -0.02 2.87
C ILE A 245 25.87 0.05 1.38
N MET A 246 24.69 0.49 1.02
CA MET A 246 24.29 0.65 -0.39
C MET A 246 25.11 1.69 -1.13
N ARG A 247 25.51 2.79 -0.48
CA ARG A 247 26.43 3.77 -1.09
C ARG A 247 27.78 3.16 -1.41
N VAL A 248 28.32 2.35 -0.48
CA VAL A 248 29.58 1.62 -0.68
C VAL A 248 29.44 0.59 -1.79
N ALA A 249 28.42 -0.26 -1.75
CA ALA A 249 28.15 -1.29 -2.76
C ALA A 249 27.96 -0.71 -4.17
N ARG A 250 27.45 0.53 -4.28
CA ARG A 250 27.28 1.27 -5.54
C ARG A 250 28.43 2.20 -5.88
N LYS A 251 29.49 2.22 -5.07
CA LYS A 251 30.69 3.06 -5.28
C LYS A 251 30.35 4.55 -5.46
N LEU A 252 29.35 5.05 -4.71
CA LEU A 252 28.96 6.46 -4.74
C LEU A 252 29.96 7.30 -3.96
N LYS A 253 30.38 8.42 -4.54
CA LYS A 253 31.22 9.42 -3.85
C LYS A 253 30.41 10.16 -2.80
N PRO A 254 31.05 10.75 -1.76
CA PRO A 254 30.35 11.52 -0.72
C PRO A 254 29.44 12.63 -1.27
N GLU A 255 29.87 13.31 -2.33
CA GLU A 255 29.15 14.45 -2.94
C GLU A 255 28.00 14.01 -3.86
N GLN A 256 27.93 12.73 -4.21
CA GLN A 256 26.87 12.20 -5.08
C GLN A 256 25.61 11.93 -4.29
N GLU A 257 24.48 12.28 -4.87
CA GLU A 257 23.16 11.89 -4.34
C GLU A 257 22.95 10.39 -4.45
N ASP A 258 22.07 9.87 -3.58
CA ASP A 258 21.68 8.47 -3.59
C ASP A 258 20.92 8.15 -4.88
N ASN A 259 21.38 7.17 -5.63
CA ASN A 259 20.74 6.67 -6.84
C ASN A 259 19.83 5.46 -6.58
N PHE A 260 19.40 5.29 -5.33
CA PHE A 260 18.46 4.33 -4.80
C PHE A 260 17.58 5.01 -3.75
N ALA A 261 16.60 4.31 -3.23
CA ALA A 261 15.74 4.78 -2.16
C ALA A 261 15.65 3.72 -1.07
N VAL A 262 15.67 4.17 0.19
CA VAL A 262 15.42 3.34 1.37
C VAL A 262 14.06 3.72 1.94
N ASN A 263 13.09 2.87 1.73
CA ASN A 263 11.69 3.08 2.05
C ASN A 263 11.30 2.30 3.32
N SER A 264 10.31 2.79 4.04
CA SER A 264 9.73 2.13 5.21
C SER A 264 8.33 2.70 5.49
N ALA A 265 7.58 2.06 6.34
CA ALA A 265 6.20 2.43 6.66
C ALA A 265 6.06 3.87 7.20
N ASP A 266 7.06 4.38 7.91
CA ASP A 266 7.07 5.75 8.49
C ASP A 266 7.08 6.85 7.43
N ALA A 267 7.80 6.65 6.31
CA ALA A 267 7.79 7.60 5.21
C ALA A 267 6.39 7.76 4.61
N PHE A 268 5.70 6.63 4.44
CA PHE A 268 4.33 6.60 3.95
C PHE A 268 3.35 7.24 4.94
N THR A 269 3.57 7.03 6.25
CA THR A 269 2.76 7.63 7.32
C THR A 269 2.84 9.15 7.33
N LYS A 270 4.03 9.73 7.11
CA LYS A 270 4.20 11.19 7.06
C LYS A 270 3.37 11.82 5.93
N GLN A 271 3.46 11.28 4.74
CA GLN A 271 2.71 11.78 3.58
C GLN A 271 1.20 11.65 3.77
N PHE A 272 0.76 10.53 4.33
CA PHE A 272 -0.64 10.30 4.65
C PHE A 272 -1.18 11.33 5.65
N ASN A 273 -0.43 11.66 6.71
CA ASN A 273 -0.82 12.67 7.68
C ASN A 273 -0.94 14.07 7.04
N GLN A 274 -0.05 14.42 6.11
CA GLN A 274 -0.16 15.67 5.35
C GLN A 274 -1.45 15.73 4.52
N MET A 275 -1.80 14.64 3.86
CA MET A 275 -3.06 14.55 3.11
C MET A 275 -4.29 14.68 4.02
N LYS A 276 -4.27 14.05 5.20
CA LYS A 276 -5.37 14.19 6.19
C LYS A 276 -5.55 15.64 6.65
N ILE A 277 -4.45 16.31 6.95
CA ILE A 277 -4.48 17.72 7.37
C ILE A 277 -5.07 18.60 6.26
N ALA A 278 -4.69 18.35 5.01
CA ALA A 278 -5.24 19.08 3.88
C ALA A 278 -6.76 18.87 3.71
N ILE A 279 -7.22 17.61 3.81
CA ILE A 279 -8.67 17.27 3.72
C ILE A 279 -9.45 17.91 4.88
N ALA A 280 -8.94 17.81 6.11
CA ALA A 280 -9.57 18.42 7.28
C ALA A 280 -9.61 19.95 7.17
N GLY A 281 -8.54 20.56 6.69
CA GLY A 281 -8.46 22.01 6.44
C GLY A 281 -9.48 22.49 5.40
N MET A 282 -9.64 21.79 4.30
CA MET A 282 -10.69 22.09 3.30
C MET A 282 -12.10 21.98 3.89
N GLY A 283 -12.36 20.97 4.71
CA GLY A 283 -13.64 20.82 5.41
C GLY A 283 -13.93 21.99 6.36
N LEU A 284 -12.93 22.44 7.12
CA LEU A 284 -13.05 23.59 8.00
C LEU A 284 -13.31 24.90 7.22
N LEU A 285 -12.64 25.11 6.10
CA LEU A 285 -12.86 26.27 5.24
C LEU A 285 -14.29 26.33 4.71
N VAL A 286 -14.79 25.22 4.16
CA VAL A 286 -16.19 25.14 3.65
C VAL A 286 -17.18 25.40 4.78
N THR A 287 -16.97 24.81 5.95
CA THR A 287 -17.82 25.03 7.13
C THR A 287 -17.78 26.49 7.60
N GLY A 288 -16.59 27.09 7.68
CA GLY A 288 -16.41 28.48 8.06
C GLY A 288 -17.14 29.43 7.11
N ILE A 289 -17.01 29.24 5.81
CA ILE A 289 -17.73 30.03 4.79
C ILE A 289 -19.25 29.84 4.95
N SER A 290 -19.72 28.62 5.13
CA SER A 290 -21.16 28.33 5.35
C SER A 290 -21.72 29.04 6.59
N LEU A 291 -20.95 29.07 7.69
CA LEU A 291 -21.36 29.77 8.91
C LEU A 291 -21.36 31.28 8.74
N ILE A 292 -20.40 31.86 8.04
CA ILE A 292 -20.35 33.30 7.74
C ILE A 292 -21.56 33.70 6.89
N VAL A 293 -21.83 32.96 5.79
CA VAL A 293 -22.96 33.21 4.90
C VAL A 293 -24.30 33.07 5.64
N SER A 294 -24.40 32.12 6.59
CA SER A 294 -25.63 31.93 7.37
C SER A 294 -25.78 32.97 8.52
N GLY A 295 -24.71 33.65 8.91
CA GLY A 295 -24.73 34.67 9.98
C GLY A 295 -25.05 36.09 9.47
N ILE A 296 -25.05 36.33 8.16
CA ILE A 296 -25.45 37.58 7.51
C ILE A 296 -26.93 37.57 7.18
#